data_95e973bb1b64a0161389d52806364cd9
#
_entry.id   95e973bb1b64a0161389d52806364cd9
#
_cell.length_a   1.000
_cell.length_b   1.000
_cell.length_c   1.000
_cell.angle_alpha   90.00
_cell.angle_beta   90.00
_cell.angle_gamma   90.00
#
_symmetry.space_group_name_H-M   'P 1'
#
loop_
_entity.id
_entity.type
_entity.pdbx_description
1 polymer ?
#
loop_
_entity_poly.entity_id
_entity_poly.type
_entity_poly.pdbx_seq_one_letter_code
_entity_poly.pdbx_strand_id
1 'polypeptide(L)'
;GEETYMNWKKTAALVLASVFILGGCSEKREQAQQMLAQAKEENRHEATTFAMDTIMTFTVYHEDGEQIMTDAEQEIRRLERLLSVTMEDSEIAQLNANAGKQAVPVSEDTMYLLKTAKEMDELTNGCYDMTISPVVKAWGFTEEEHHVPTQAELDALMPLVDNDSVILSEEDQTAYLAKEGMAVDLGGIAKGYTSDAVTKLMKEEGVESALIWLGGNISAIGNKPDGNPWKIAVENPLNTEDYVGLVEV
;
A
#
# COMPACT_ATOMS: atom_id res chain seq x y z
N GLY A 1 -38.16 -3.10 -4.99
CA GLY A 1 -38.98 -2.18 -5.82
C GLY A 1 -38.55 -0.74 -5.68
N GLU A 2 -38.21 -0.27 -4.48
CA GLU A 2 -37.79 1.14 -4.26
C GLU A 2 -36.30 1.37 -4.60
N GLU A 3 -35.43 0.42 -4.30
CA GLU A 3 -34.00 0.51 -4.66
C GLU A 3 -33.76 0.53 -6.17
N THR A 4 -34.46 -0.31 -6.93
CA THR A 4 -34.36 -0.33 -8.39
C THR A 4 -34.87 0.95 -9.03
N TYR A 5 -35.89 1.60 -8.43
CA TYR A 5 -36.46 2.85 -8.91
C TYR A 5 -35.59 4.05 -8.57
N MET A 6 -34.87 3.99 -7.44
CA MET A 6 -33.91 5.03 -7.01
C MET A 6 -32.63 5.01 -7.87
N ASN A 7 -32.11 3.83 -8.23
CA ASN A 7 -30.98 3.67 -9.13
C ASN A 7 -31.28 4.18 -10.55
N TRP A 8 -32.48 3.92 -11.08
CA TRP A 8 -32.83 4.42 -12.41
C TRP A 8 -32.91 5.95 -12.48
N LYS A 9 -33.38 6.62 -11.43
CA LYS A 9 -33.38 8.08 -11.34
C LYS A 9 -31.97 8.67 -11.27
N LYS A 10 -31.06 8.03 -10.51
CA LYS A 10 -29.63 8.43 -10.42
C LYS A 10 -28.93 8.25 -11.77
N THR A 11 -29.11 7.12 -12.42
CA THR A 11 -28.53 6.83 -13.75
C THR A 11 -29.10 7.77 -14.83
N ALA A 12 -30.40 8.08 -14.78
CA ALA A 12 -31.03 9.02 -15.72
C ALA A 12 -30.56 10.47 -15.48
N ALA A 13 -30.28 10.87 -14.22
CA ALA A 13 -29.73 12.19 -13.90
C ALA A 13 -28.28 12.32 -14.38
N LEU A 14 -27.46 11.28 -14.25
CA LEU A 14 -26.09 11.23 -14.76
C LEU A 14 -26.02 11.30 -16.30
N VAL A 15 -26.90 10.57 -16.99
CA VAL A 15 -26.99 10.59 -18.47
C VAL A 15 -27.50 11.94 -18.95
N LEU A 16 -28.48 12.55 -18.28
CA LEU A 16 -29.00 13.90 -18.61
C LEU A 16 -27.92 14.97 -18.36
N ALA A 17 -27.16 14.90 -17.27
CA ALA A 17 -26.07 15.83 -17.00
C ALA A 17 -24.98 15.77 -18.07
N SER A 18 -24.59 14.57 -18.53
CA SER A 18 -23.58 14.38 -19.59
C SER A 18 -24.04 14.98 -20.94
N VAL A 19 -25.33 14.91 -21.28
CA VAL A 19 -25.87 15.48 -22.52
C VAL A 19 -25.88 17.01 -22.47
N PHE A 20 -26.11 17.61 -21.29
CA PHE A 20 -26.09 19.07 -21.11
C PHE A 20 -24.69 19.68 -21.14
N ILE A 21 -23.65 18.93 -20.73
CA ILE A 21 -22.24 19.38 -20.77
C ILE A 21 -21.77 19.58 -22.23
N LEU A 22 -22.30 18.81 -23.18
CA LEU A 22 -21.86 18.83 -24.58
C LEU A 22 -22.56 19.88 -25.47
N GLY A 23 -23.68 20.49 -25.03
CA GLY A 23 -24.51 21.35 -25.92
C GLY A 23 -25.14 22.62 -25.32
N GLY A 24 -24.86 23.02 -24.08
CA GLY A 24 -25.54 24.09 -23.37
C GLY A 24 -24.81 25.42 -23.23
N CYS A 25 -25.54 26.51 -22.93
CA CYS A 25 -24.98 27.76 -22.44
C CYS A 25 -24.19 27.55 -21.13
N SER A 26 -23.21 28.42 -20.83
CA SER A 26 -22.29 28.30 -19.68
C SER A 26 -22.97 27.98 -18.34
N GLU A 27 -24.09 28.63 -18.03
CA GLU A 27 -24.87 28.38 -16.79
C GLU A 27 -25.40 26.94 -16.66
N LYS A 28 -25.91 26.38 -17.77
CA LYS A 28 -26.43 25.00 -17.76
C LYS A 28 -25.29 23.97 -17.61
N ARG A 29 -24.10 24.31 -18.12
CA ARG A 29 -22.90 23.49 -17.99
C ARG A 29 -22.38 23.47 -16.55
N GLU A 30 -22.38 24.65 -15.90
CA GLU A 30 -22.01 24.77 -14.48
C GLU A 30 -23.01 24.02 -13.57
N GLN A 31 -24.30 24.17 -13.83
CA GLN A 31 -25.34 23.43 -13.09
C GLN A 31 -25.20 21.91 -13.26
N ALA A 32 -24.94 21.44 -14.48
CA ALA A 32 -24.73 20.03 -14.74
C ALA A 32 -23.45 19.47 -14.04
N GLN A 33 -22.37 20.26 -14.02
CA GLN A 33 -21.15 19.91 -13.29
C GLN A 33 -21.38 19.88 -11.78
N GLN A 34 -22.12 20.83 -11.22
CA GLN A 34 -22.46 20.84 -9.80
C GLN A 34 -23.34 19.65 -9.42
N MET A 35 -24.36 19.31 -10.22
CA MET A 35 -25.18 18.13 -9.99
C MET A 35 -24.38 16.83 -10.08
N LEU A 36 -23.43 16.75 -11.01
CA LEU A 36 -22.54 15.59 -11.15
C LEU A 36 -21.59 15.47 -9.94
N ALA A 37 -21.00 16.58 -9.50
CA ALA A 37 -20.15 16.62 -8.31
C ALA A 37 -20.93 16.23 -7.05
N GLN A 38 -22.16 16.73 -6.90
CA GLN A 38 -23.03 16.39 -5.78
C GLN A 38 -23.42 14.91 -5.79
N ALA A 39 -23.78 14.34 -6.95
CA ALA A 39 -24.08 12.92 -7.08
C ALA A 39 -22.87 12.02 -6.79
N LYS A 40 -21.66 12.48 -7.13
CA LYS A 40 -20.42 11.79 -6.78
C LYS A 40 -20.12 11.90 -5.28
N GLU A 41 -20.37 13.04 -4.63
CA GLU A 41 -20.20 13.22 -3.19
C GLU A 41 -21.19 12.35 -2.37
N GLU A 42 -22.39 12.10 -2.88
CA GLU A 42 -23.35 11.16 -2.28
C GLU A 42 -22.83 9.71 -2.25
N ASN A 43 -21.89 9.36 -3.13
CA ASN A 43 -21.23 8.04 -3.20
C ASN A 43 -19.87 8.03 -2.50
N ARG A 44 -19.63 8.96 -1.58
CA ARG A 44 -18.41 9.02 -0.78
C ARG A 44 -18.48 8.01 0.35
N HIS A 45 -17.49 7.13 0.40
CA HIS A 45 -17.31 6.15 1.46
C HIS A 45 -15.93 6.31 2.08
N GLU A 46 -15.86 6.13 3.39
CA GLU A 46 -14.60 6.16 4.15
C GLU A 46 -14.48 4.93 5.03
N ALA A 47 -13.30 4.35 5.08
CA ALA A 47 -12.96 3.27 5.99
C ALA A 47 -11.59 3.50 6.60
N THR A 48 -11.42 3.02 7.82
CA THR A 48 -10.13 2.99 8.52
C THR A 48 -9.91 1.57 9.05
N THR A 49 -8.73 1.00 8.78
CA THR A 49 -8.31 -0.29 9.28
C THR A 49 -6.91 -0.21 9.88
N PHE A 50 -6.53 -1.20 10.69
CA PHE A 50 -5.17 -1.37 11.19
C PHE A 50 -4.59 -2.64 10.60
N ALA A 51 -3.51 -2.53 9.83
CA ALA A 51 -2.79 -3.64 9.24
C ALA A 51 -1.32 -3.25 9.00
N MET A 52 -0.42 -4.23 8.87
CA MET A 52 1.02 -4.00 8.65
C MET A 52 1.61 -3.00 9.65
N ASP A 53 1.21 -3.10 10.92
CA ASP A 53 1.60 -2.26 12.05
C ASP A 53 1.33 -0.76 11.85
N THR A 54 0.29 -0.40 11.08
CA THR A 54 -0.07 0.98 10.84
C THR A 54 -1.57 1.18 10.64
N ILE A 55 -2.01 2.42 10.82
CA ILE A 55 -3.37 2.86 10.47
C ILE A 55 -3.42 3.12 8.97
N MET A 56 -4.48 2.64 8.33
CA MET A 56 -4.76 2.82 6.91
C MET A 56 -6.15 3.41 6.74
N THR A 57 -6.28 4.41 5.87
CA THR A 57 -7.55 5.09 5.62
C THR A 57 -7.82 5.15 4.11
N PHE A 58 -9.07 4.94 3.75
CA PHE A 58 -9.56 5.00 2.37
C PHE A 58 -10.66 6.04 2.28
N THR A 59 -10.63 6.82 1.22
CA THR A 59 -11.77 7.63 0.76
C THR A 59 -12.05 7.23 -0.67
N VAL A 60 -13.23 6.65 -0.93
CA VAL A 60 -13.61 6.11 -2.24
C VAL A 60 -14.92 6.76 -2.69
N TYR A 61 -14.99 7.17 -3.93
CA TYR A 61 -16.18 7.75 -4.54
C TYR A 61 -16.73 6.77 -5.60
N HIS A 62 -17.57 5.83 -5.16
CA HIS A 62 -18.20 4.81 -5.99
C HIS A 62 -19.50 4.32 -5.35
N GLU A 63 -20.49 3.92 -6.15
CA GLU A 63 -21.77 3.42 -5.64
C GLU A 63 -21.61 2.14 -4.79
N ASP A 64 -20.66 1.29 -5.14
CA ASP A 64 -20.32 0.05 -4.41
C ASP A 64 -19.11 0.24 -3.47
N GLY A 65 -18.81 1.48 -3.05
CA GLY A 65 -17.61 1.84 -2.31
C GLY A 65 -17.39 1.03 -1.03
N GLU A 66 -18.45 0.66 -0.29
CA GLU A 66 -18.34 -0.17 0.91
C GLU A 66 -17.80 -1.59 0.61
N GLN A 67 -18.29 -2.20 -0.47
CA GLN A 67 -17.81 -3.52 -0.89
C GLN A 67 -16.38 -3.45 -1.39
N ILE A 68 -16.06 -2.46 -2.21
CA ILE A 68 -14.70 -2.24 -2.75
C ILE A 68 -13.68 -2.03 -1.61
N MET A 69 -14.02 -1.27 -0.57
CA MET A 69 -13.17 -1.10 0.60
C MET A 69 -12.99 -2.39 1.41
N THR A 70 -14.04 -3.21 1.49
CA THR A 70 -13.97 -4.54 2.11
C THR A 70 -13.01 -5.45 1.35
N ASP A 71 -13.08 -5.45 0.03
CA ASP A 71 -12.19 -6.26 -0.83
C ASP A 71 -10.75 -5.75 -0.77
N ALA A 72 -10.55 -4.42 -0.72
CA ALA A 72 -9.24 -3.82 -0.49
C ALA A 72 -8.64 -4.21 0.88
N GLU A 73 -9.45 -4.23 1.95
CA GLU A 73 -8.98 -4.68 3.26
C GLU A 73 -8.61 -6.18 3.24
N GLN A 74 -9.38 -7.02 2.57
CA GLN A 74 -9.05 -8.45 2.42
C GLN A 74 -7.73 -8.64 1.68
N GLU A 75 -7.46 -7.85 0.64
CA GLU A 75 -6.19 -7.90 -0.09
C GLU A 75 -5.02 -7.46 0.79
N ILE A 76 -5.17 -6.38 1.56
CA ILE A 76 -4.16 -5.94 2.53
C ILE A 76 -3.87 -7.05 3.55
N ARG A 77 -4.92 -7.69 4.12
CA ARG A 77 -4.77 -8.80 5.06
C ARG A 77 -4.10 -10.02 4.43
N ARG A 78 -4.37 -10.27 3.14
CA ARG A 78 -3.69 -11.34 2.40
C ARG A 78 -2.19 -11.05 2.28
N LEU A 79 -1.82 -9.85 1.88
CA LEU A 79 -0.42 -9.44 1.76
C LEU A 79 0.30 -9.40 3.12
N GLU A 80 -0.37 -8.92 4.16
CA GLU A 80 0.18 -8.95 5.53
C GLU A 80 0.55 -10.37 5.96
N ARG A 81 -0.34 -11.36 5.71
CA ARG A 81 -0.05 -12.79 6.01
C ARG A 81 1.10 -13.37 5.21
N LEU A 82 1.41 -12.85 4.03
CA LEU A 82 2.56 -13.30 3.24
C LEU A 82 3.87 -12.65 3.73
N LEU A 83 3.82 -11.35 4.05
CA LEU A 83 5.00 -10.49 4.15
C LEU A 83 5.42 -10.16 5.59
N SER A 84 4.63 -10.49 6.59
CA SER A 84 4.93 -10.19 7.99
C SER A 84 6.20 -10.92 8.47
N VAL A 85 7.04 -10.20 9.22
CA VAL A 85 8.20 -10.80 9.91
C VAL A 85 7.84 -11.35 11.28
N THR A 86 6.64 -11.04 11.79
CA THR A 86 6.17 -11.40 13.15
C THR A 86 5.12 -12.51 13.16
N MET A 87 4.40 -12.72 12.06
CA MET A 87 3.42 -13.81 11.93
C MET A 87 4.17 -15.11 11.55
N GLU A 88 4.20 -16.08 12.46
CA GLU A 88 5.01 -17.31 12.31
C GLU A 88 4.70 -18.13 11.04
N ASP A 89 3.47 -18.06 10.54
CA ASP A 89 3.00 -18.77 9.35
C ASP A 89 3.17 -17.98 8.04
N SER A 90 3.69 -16.76 8.11
CA SER A 90 3.99 -15.96 6.92
C SER A 90 5.15 -16.53 6.11
N GLU A 91 5.18 -16.26 4.79
CA GLU A 91 6.27 -16.73 3.92
C GLU A 91 7.62 -16.13 4.33
N ILE A 92 7.65 -14.85 4.71
CA ILE A 92 8.87 -14.17 5.16
C ILE A 92 9.37 -14.73 6.50
N ALA A 93 8.47 -14.97 7.47
CA ALA A 93 8.88 -15.60 8.74
C ALA A 93 9.39 -17.03 8.52
N GLN A 94 8.76 -17.82 7.63
CA GLN A 94 9.22 -19.16 7.26
C GLN A 94 10.59 -19.12 6.55
N LEU A 95 10.80 -18.18 5.64
CA LEU A 95 12.10 -17.96 4.99
C LEU A 95 13.18 -17.66 6.03
N ASN A 96 12.90 -16.75 6.95
CA ASN A 96 13.81 -16.36 8.04
C ASN A 96 14.12 -17.53 8.99
N ALA A 97 13.13 -18.35 9.36
CA ALA A 97 13.28 -19.51 10.23
C ALA A 97 14.11 -20.65 9.58
N ASN A 98 14.17 -20.68 8.25
CA ASN A 98 14.91 -21.69 7.48
C ASN A 98 16.25 -21.18 6.93
N ALA A 99 16.73 -20.02 7.36
CA ALA A 99 18.02 -19.47 6.96
C ALA A 99 19.18 -20.44 7.25
N GLY A 100 20.03 -20.69 6.27
CA GLY A 100 21.14 -21.65 6.34
C GLY A 100 20.73 -23.13 6.32
N LYS A 101 19.43 -23.45 6.20
CA LYS A 101 18.91 -24.83 6.30
C LYS A 101 18.37 -25.35 4.97
N GLN A 102 17.38 -24.68 4.41
CA GLN A 102 16.71 -25.10 3.18
C GLN A 102 16.01 -23.95 2.48
N ALA A 103 15.75 -24.12 1.18
CA ALA A 103 14.87 -23.24 0.41
C ALA A 103 13.40 -23.43 0.86
N VAL A 104 12.63 -22.34 0.82
CA VAL A 104 11.21 -22.32 1.15
C VAL A 104 10.40 -21.91 -0.08
N PRO A 105 9.24 -22.53 -0.33
CA PRO A 105 8.35 -22.05 -1.37
C PRO A 105 7.80 -20.66 -1.00
N VAL A 106 7.67 -19.81 -2.02
CA VAL A 106 7.13 -18.46 -1.90
C VAL A 106 6.12 -18.19 -3.01
N SER A 107 5.14 -17.35 -2.73
CA SER A 107 4.15 -16.90 -3.72
C SER A 107 4.77 -16.00 -4.78
N GLU A 108 4.01 -15.74 -5.86
CA GLU A 108 4.41 -14.78 -6.89
C GLU A 108 4.62 -13.37 -6.30
N ASP A 109 3.76 -12.94 -5.37
CA ASP A 109 3.91 -11.64 -4.69
C ASP A 109 5.22 -11.54 -3.91
N THR A 110 5.53 -12.54 -3.10
CA THR A 110 6.77 -12.57 -2.31
C THR A 110 8.00 -12.66 -3.21
N MET A 111 7.96 -13.49 -4.25
CA MET A 111 9.04 -13.60 -5.24
C MET A 111 9.29 -12.25 -5.94
N TYR A 112 8.23 -11.59 -6.37
CA TYR A 112 8.32 -10.27 -7.00
C TYR A 112 8.98 -9.25 -6.06
N LEU A 113 8.56 -9.20 -4.79
CA LEU A 113 9.12 -8.28 -3.81
C LEU A 113 10.57 -8.58 -3.46
N LEU A 114 10.94 -9.85 -3.31
CA LEU A 114 12.35 -10.24 -3.07
C LEU A 114 13.25 -9.85 -4.25
N LYS A 115 12.78 -10.01 -5.48
CA LYS A 115 13.50 -9.54 -6.68
C LYS A 115 13.63 -8.03 -6.71
N THR A 116 12.51 -7.31 -6.49
CA THR A 116 12.51 -5.85 -6.42
C THR A 116 13.44 -5.33 -5.33
N ALA A 117 13.49 -6.00 -4.18
CA ALA A 117 14.41 -5.64 -3.09
C ALA A 117 15.87 -5.80 -3.51
N LYS A 118 16.23 -6.86 -4.26
CA LYS A 118 17.57 -7.03 -4.84
C LYS A 118 17.91 -5.94 -5.84
N GLU A 119 16.97 -5.58 -6.71
CA GLU A 119 17.14 -4.50 -7.67
C GLU A 119 17.33 -3.14 -6.96
N MET A 120 16.60 -2.89 -5.87
CA MET A 120 16.75 -1.66 -5.07
C MET A 120 18.11 -1.59 -4.37
N ASP A 121 18.65 -2.70 -3.90
CA ASP A 121 20.01 -2.76 -3.37
C ASP A 121 21.04 -2.30 -4.42
N GLU A 122 20.98 -2.87 -5.62
CA GLU A 122 21.84 -2.50 -6.75
C GLU A 122 21.68 -1.02 -7.13
N LEU A 123 20.44 -0.54 -7.30
CA LEU A 123 20.14 0.84 -7.70
C LEU A 123 20.58 1.87 -6.67
N THR A 124 20.57 1.51 -5.39
CA THR A 124 20.97 2.39 -4.29
C THR A 124 22.44 2.23 -3.87
N ASN A 125 23.21 1.38 -4.57
CA ASN A 125 24.59 1.02 -4.22
C ASN A 125 24.72 0.52 -2.76
N GLY A 126 23.82 -0.39 -2.35
CA GLY A 126 23.83 -1.00 -1.02
C GLY A 126 23.23 -0.11 0.09
N CYS A 127 22.60 1.03 -0.25
CA CYS A 127 21.93 1.86 0.76
C CYS A 127 20.58 1.28 1.21
N TYR A 128 19.96 0.45 0.40
CA TYR A 128 18.81 -0.36 0.76
C TYR A 128 19.22 -1.82 0.73
N ASP A 129 19.05 -2.54 1.83
CA ASP A 129 19.30 -3.97 1.92
C ASP A 129 18.20 -4.64 2.76
N MET A 130 17.43 -5.56 2.13
CA MET A 130 16.35 -6.28 2.82
C MET A 130 16.88 -7.24 3.89
N THR A 131 18.17 -7.60 3.87
CA THR A 131 18.76 -8.52 4.85
C THR A 131 19.18 -7.84 6.15
N ILE A 132 18.86 -6.55 6.32
CA ILE A 132 19.13 -5.75 7.53
C ILE A 132 18.34 -6.24 8.77
N SER A 133 17.38 -7.12 8.61
CA SER A 133 16.46 -7.59 9.66
C SER A 133 17.13 -8.00 10.98
N PRO A 134 18.28 -8.72 11.01
CA PRO A 134 18.96 -9.05 12.26
C PRO A 134 19.40 -7.81 13.04
N VAL A 135 19.83 -6.75 12.33
CA VAL A 135 20.21 -5.47 12.93
C VAL A 135 18.98 -4.74 13.46
N VAL A 136 17.89 -4.70 12.69
CA VAL A 136 16.61 -4.10 13.13
C VAL A 136 16.11 -4.75 14.41
N LYS A 137 16.18 -6.07 14.51
CA LYS A 137 15.81 -6.81 15.74
C LYS A 137 16.69 -6.44 16.92
N ALA A 138 18.01 -6.24 16.72
CA ALA A 138 18.90 -5.84 17.79
C ALA A 138 18.55 -4.47 18.40
N TRP A 139 17.91 -3.57 17.63
CA TRP A 139 17.38 -2.30 18.14
C TRP A 139 16.06 -2.43 18.92
N GLY A 140 15.40 -3.59 18.84
CA GLY A 140 14.14 -3.85 19.53
C GLY A 140 12.95 -3.05 19.01
N PHE A 141 12.95 -2.63 17.74
CA PHE A 141 11.84 -1.83 17.18
C PHE A 141 10.50 -2.56 17.16
N THR A 142 10.51 -3.88 17.20
CA THR A 142 9.31 -4.73 17.25
C THR A 142 9.03 -5.28 18.66
N GLU A 143 9.84 -4.90 19.66
CA GLU A 143 9.74 -5.36 21.04
C GLU A 143 9.17 -4.24 21.94
N GLU A 144 8.70 -4.61 23.14
CA GLU A 144 8.23 -3.62 24.13
C GLU A 144 9.39 -2.79 24.69
N GLU A 145 10.59 -3.37 24.80
CA GLU A 145 11.81 -2.71 25.28
C GLU A 145 12.76 -2.40 24.12
N HIS A 146 12.97 -1.13 23.87
CA HIS A 146 13.96 -0.68 22.89
C HIS A 146 15.37 -0.77 23.48
N HIS A 147 16.31 -1.23 22.66
CA HIS A 147 17.70 -1.36 22.99
C HIS A 147 18.59 -0.57 22.01
N VAL A 148 19.62 0.07 22.51
CA VAL A 148 20.66 0.66 21.64
C VAL A 148 21.82 -0.33 21.57
N PRO A 149 22.00 -1.02 20.43
CA PRO A 149 23.06 -2.03 20.30
C PRO A 149 24.44 -1.42 20.46
N THR A 150 25.34 -2.15 21.12
CA THR A 150 26.75 -1.80 21.18
C THR A 150 27.41 -2.02 19.81
N GLN A 151 28.55 -1.37 19.58
CA GLN A 151 29.32 -1.59 18.34
C GLN A 151 29.70 -3.06 18.15
N ALA A 152 30.03 -3.76 19.23
CA ALA A 152 30.39 -5.19 19.16
C ALA A 152 29.20 -6.08 18.73
N GLU A 153 27.98 -5.77 19.17
CA GLU A 153 26.76 -6.45 18.72
C GLU A 153 26.50 -6.18 17.24
N LEU A 154 26.64 -4.92 16.80
CA LEU A 154 26.49 -4.57 15.38
C LEU A 154 27.55 -5.26 14.52
N ASP A 155 28.81 -5.24 14.92
CA ASP A 155 29.93 -5.90 14.20
C ASP A 155 29.71 -7.43 14.06
N ALA A 156 29.04 -8.05 15.03
CA ALA A 156 28.69 -9.46 14.98
C ALA A 156 27.53 -9.77 14.01
N LEU A 157 26.62 -8.82 13.80
CA LEU A 157 25.44 -8.98 12.93
C LEU A 157 25.72 -8.57 11.47
N MET A 158 26.62 -7.62 11.23
CA MET A 158 26.92 -7.12 9.89
C MET A 158 27.26 -8.19 8.86
N PRO A 159 27.96 -9.31 9.18
CA PRO A 159 28.19 -10.40 8.22
C PRO A 159 26.94 -11.14 7.74
N LEU A 160 25.80 -10.94 8.42
CA LEU A 160 24.49 -11.49 8.04
C LEU A 160 23.72 -10.55 7.10
N VAL A 161 24.14 -9.28 6.97
CA VAL A 161 23.61 -8.32 6.02
C VAL A 161 24.33 -8.53 4.70
N ASP A 162 23.72 -9.30 3.81
CA ASP A 162 24.34 -9.77 2.57
C ASP A 162 23.28 -10.18 1.56
N ASN A 163 22.89 -9.23 0.72
CA ASN A 163 21.88 -9.42 -0.28
C ASN A 163 22.27 -10.46 -1.36
N ASP A 164 23.58 -10.67 -1.61
CA ASP A 164 24.06 -11.69 -2.55
C ASP A 164 23.80 -13.12 -2.04
N SER A 165 23.71 -13.30 -0.73
CA SER A 165 23.36 -14.56 -0.08
C SER A 165 21.86 -14.88 -0.07
N VAL A 166 21.00 -14.04 -0.67
CA VAL A 166 19.60 -14.33 -0.95
C VAL A 166 19.49 -14.97 -2.33
N ILE A 167 19.17 -16.26 -2.37
CA ILE A 167 19.09 -17.08 -3.59
C ILE A 167 17.62 -17.28 -3.95
N LEU A 168 17.23 -16.89 -5.16
CA LEU A 168 15.87 -17.01 -5.68
C LEU A 168 15.84 -17.98 -6.85
N SER A 169 14.85 -18.88 -6.88
CA SER A 169 14.52 -19.74 -8.02
C SER A 169 13.11 -19.44 -8.49
N GLU A 170 12.98 -18.74 -9.63
CA GLU A 170 11.68 -18.45 -10.24
C GLU A 170 11.05 -19.72 -10.83
N GLU A 171 11.86 -20.64 -11.33
CA GLU A 171 11.38 -21.92 -11.89
C GLU A 171 10.70 -22.79 -10.82
N ASP A 172 11.31 -22.86 -9.62
CA ASP A 172 10.81 -23.65 -8.50
C ASP A 172 9.90 -22.85 -7.56
N GLN A 173 9.75 -21.54 -7.77
CA GLN A 173 9.06 -20.61 -6.87
C GLN A 173 9.56 -20.75 -5.42
N THR A 174 10.90 -20.67 -5.22
CA THR A 174 11.54 -20.81 -3.92
C THR A 174 12.54 -19.70 -3.64
N ALA A 175 12.73 -19.39 -2.35
CA ALA A 175 13.76 -18.50 -1.84
C ALA A 175 14.61 -19.21 -0.77
N TYR A 176 15.88 -18.87 -0.68
CA TYR A 176 16.82 -19.42 0.30
C TYR A 176 17.78 -18.34 0.81
N LEU A 177 17.94 -18.28 2.11
CA LEU A 177 18.98 -17.48 2.78
C LEU A 177 20.16 -18.38 3.08
N ALA A 178 21.31 -18.12 2.46
CA ALA A 178 22.44 -19.04 2.44
C ALA A 178 23.20 -19.16 3.77
N LYS A 179 23.03 -18.21 4.69
CA LYS A 179 23.75 -18.21 5.98
C LYS A 179 22.75 -18.38 7.13
N GLU A 180 23.11 -19.21 8.12
CA GLU A 180 22.37 -19.31 9.37
C GLU A 180 22.37 -17.97 10.11
N GLY A 181 21.20 -17.57 10.62
CA GLY A 181 21.01 -16.29 11.31
C GLY A 181 20.68 -15.10 10.41
N MET A 182 20.77 -15.25 9.08
CA MET A 182 20.22 -14.24 8.16
C MET A 182 18.71 -14.11 8.36
N ALA A 183 18.20 -12.92 8.10
CA ALA A 183 16.78 -12.66 8.02
C ALA A 183 16.51 -11.50 7.07
N VAL A 184 15.37 -11.53 6.38
CA VAL A 184 14.91 -10.46 5.51
C VAL A 184 13.72 -9.73 6.14
N ASP A 185 13.60 -8.45 5.80
CA ASP A 185 12.48 -7.59 6.12
C ASP A 185 12.13 -6.76 4.89
N LEU A 186 10.88 -6.85 4.43
CA LEU A 186 10.37 -6.14 3.26
C LEU A 186 9.60 -4.86 3.62
N GLY A 187 9.60 -4.43 4.88
CA GLY A 187 8.85 -3.26 5.36
C GLY A 187 9.15 -1.97 4.60
N GLY A 188 10.35 -1.84 4.03
CA GLY A 188 10.74 -0.70 3.21
C GLY A 188 10.02 -0.60 1.84
N ILE A 189 9.49 -1.72 1.32
CA ILE A 189 8.80 -1.76 0.01
C ILE A 189 7.38 -2.32 0.08
N ALA A 190 7.05 -3.11 1.12
CA ALA A 190 5.77 -3.80 1.23
C ALA A 190 4.56 -2.86 1.24
N LYS A 191 4.65 -1.70 1.90
CA LYS A 191 3.56 -0.71 1.91
C LYS A 191 3.31 -0.09 0.53
N GLY A 192 4.37 0.20 -0.22
CA GLY A 192 4.27 0.66 -1.61
C GLY A 192 3.58 -0.37 -2.49
N TYR A 193 4.03 -1.61 -2.45
CA TYR A 193 3.42 -2.72 -3.18
C TYR A 193 1.95 -2.94 -2.82
N THR A 194 1.62 -2.92 -1.53
CA THR A 194 0.23 -3.03 -1.07
C THR A 194 -0.64 -1.90 -1.59
N SER A 195 -0.10 -0.68 -1.62
CA SER A 195 -0.78 0.49 -2.19
C SER A 195 -1.07 0.31 -3.68
N ASP A 196 -0.11 -0.23 -4.44
CA ASP A 196 -0.26 -0.52 -5.87
C ASP A 196 -1.30 -1.63 -6.10
N ALA A 197 -1.28 -2.70 -5.30
CA ALA A 197 -2.25 -3.79 -5.38
C ALA A 197 -3.69 -3.29 -5.11
N VAL A 198 -3.88 -2.51 -4.05
CA VAL A 198 -5.18 -1.91 -3.71
C VAL A 198 -5.63 -0.92 -4.77
N THR A 199 -4.72 -0.07 -5.28
CA THR A 199 -5.02 0.87 -6.36
C THR A 199 -5.47 0.14 -7.63
N LYS A 200 -4.79 -0.96 -7.97
CA LYS A 200 -5.14 -1.80 -9.11
C LYS A 200 -6.54 -2.41 -8.94
N LEU A 201 -6.80 -3.04 -7.78
CA LEU A 201 -8.10 -3.61 -7.45
C LEU A 201 -9.21 -2.57 -7.59
N MET A 202 -9.07 -1.41 -6.96
CA MET A 202 -10.08 -0.34 -7.04
C MET A 202 -10.32 0.14 -8.49
N LYS A 203 -9.26 0.24 -9.31
CA LYS A 203 -9.40 0.61 -10.73
C LYS A 203 -10.11 -0.47 -11.54
N GLU A 204 -9.86 -1.74 -11.27
CA GLU A 204 -10.52 -2.87 -11.94
C GLU A 204 -12.01 -2.93 -11.58
N GLU A 205 -12.39 -2.51 -10.36
CA GLU A 205 -13.78 -2.32 -9.92
C GLU A 205 -14.43 -1.01 -10.43
N GLY A 206 -13.72 -0.21 -11.22
CA GLY A 206 -14.27 0.99 -11.87
C GLY A 206 -14.19 2.26 -11.03
N VAL A 207 -13.41 2.29 -9.95
CA VAL A 207 -13.19 3.51 -9.16
C VAL A 207 -12.42 4.54 -9.98
N GLU A 208 -13.01 5.70 -10.19
CA GLU A 208 -12.40 6.84 -10.89
C GLU A 208 -11.84 7.92 -9.96
N SER A 209 -12.22 7.90 -8.67
CA SER A 209 -11.79 8.89 -7.67
C SER A 209 -11.64 8.23 -6.31
N ALA A 210 -10.41 8.19 -5.79
CA ALA A 210 -10.13 7.71 -4.45
C ALA A 210 -8.83 8.30 -3.90
N LEU A 211 -8.72 8.33 -2.56
CA LEU A 211 -7.50 8.59 -1.83
C LEU A 211 -7.23 7.40 -0.89
N ILE A 212 -6.03 6.86 -0.98
CA ILE A 212 -5.57 5.69 -0.25
C ILE A 212 -4.39 6.12 0.62
N TRP A 213 -4.51 6.02 1.93
CA TRP A 213 -3.46 6.34 2.88
C TRP A 213 -3.07 5.10 3.68
N LEU A 214 -1.84 4.63 3.50
CA LEU A 214 -1.30 3.44 4.15
C LEU A 214 -0.10 3.84 5.03
N GLY A 215 -0.37 4.28 6.27
CA GLY A 215 0.69 4.63 7.22
C GLY A 215 1.67 5.69 6.75
N GLY A 216 1.17 6.74 6.09
CA GLY A 216 1.99 7.82 5.53
C GLY A 216 2.37 7.62 4.05
N ASN A 217 2.19 6.43 3.47
CA ASN A 217 2.23 6.23 2.04
C ASN A 217 0.88 6.57 1.43
N ILE A 218 0.83 7.50 0.47
CA ILE A 218 -0.42 8.01 -0.10
C ILE A 218 -0.44 7.75 -1.60
N SER A 219 -1.56 7.16 -2.07
CA SER A 219 -1.88 7.00 -3.48
C SER A 219 -3.22 7.65 -3.79
N ALA A 220 -3.34 8.24 -4.97
CA ALA A 220 -4.57 8.83 -5.46
C ALA A 220 -5.02 8.15 -6.76
N ILE A 221 -6.33 7.99 -6.92
CA ILE A 221 -6.95 7.57 -8.18
C ILE A 221 -7.70 8.78 -8.72
N GLY A 222 -7.34 9.25 -9.93
CA GLY A 222 -7.96 10.38 -10.59
C GLY A 222 -8.03 11.65 -9.75
N ASN A 223 -8.93 12.54 -10.11
CA ASN A 223 -9.17 13.78 -9.39
C ASN A 223 -10.32 13.62 -8.38
N LYS A 224 -10.48 14.62 -7.51
CA LYS A 224 -11.69 14.74 -6.69
C LYS A 224 -12.96 14.81 -7.55
N PRO A 225 -14.14 14.51 -6.97
CA PRO A 225 -15.41 14.56 -7.70
C PRO A 225 -15.73 15.91 -8.35
N ASP A 226 -15.23 17.00 -7.78
CA ASP A 226 -15.36 18.37 -8.29
C ASP A 226 -14.41 18.70 -9.47
N GLY A 227 -13.54 17.75 -9.83
CA GLY A 227 -12.54 17.87 -10.90
C GLY A 227 -11.23 18.51 -10.48
N ASN A 228 -11.09 18.94 -9.21
CA ASN A 228 -9.85 19.49 -8.69
C ASN A 228 -8.86 18.36 -8.34
N PRO A 229 -7.53 18.61 -8.42
CA PRO A 229 -6.53 17.66 -7.96
C PRO A 229 -6.61 17.42 -6.45
N TRP A 230 -6.13 16.28 -6.01
CA TRP A 230 -5.90 16.00 -4.61
C TRP A 230 -4.77 16.88 -4.07
N LYS A 231 -4.90 17.33 -2.81
CA LYS A 231 -3.87 18.11 -2.12
C LYS A 231 -3.37 17.31 -0.94
N ILE A 232 -2.11 16.92 -1.02
CA ILE A 232 -1.43 16.12 -0.02
C ILE A 232 -0.46 17.01 0.75
N ALA A 233 -0.65 17.10 2.07
CA ALA A 233 0.27 17.81 2.94
C ALA A 233 1.48 16.92 3.26
N VAL A 234 2.68 17.47 3.15
CA VAL A 234 3.91 16.83 3.62
C VAL A 234 4.17 17.31 5.03
N GLU A 235 4.06 16.41 6.00
CA GLU A 235 4.21 16.70 7.42
C GLU A 235 5.61 17.23 7.75
N ASN A 236 5.70 18.20 8.66
CA ASN A 236 6.96 18.70 9.17
C ASN A 236 7.51 17.73 10.22
N PRO A 237 8.65 17.06 9.99
CA PRO A 237 9.19 16.08 10.93
C PRO A 237 9.66 16.69 12.27
N LEU A 238 9.83 18.01 12.34
CA LEU A 238 10.22 18.73 13.55
C LEU A 238 9.02 19.30 14.33
N ASN A 239 7.87 19.37 13.68
CA ASN A 239 6.62 19.84 14.28
C ASN A 239 5.43 19.25 13.53
N THR A 240 4.86 18.17 14.05
CA THR A 240 3.78 17.42 13.41
C THR A 240 2.43 18.16 13.33
N GLU A 241 2.32 19.34 14.00
CA GLU A 241 1.15 20.22 13.87
C GLU A 241 1.23 21.12 12.62
N ASP A 242 2.35 21.06 11.88
CA ASP A 242 2.63 21.89 10.71
C ASP A 242 3.02 21.02 9.50
N TYR A 243 3.11 21.63 8.33
CA TYR A 243 3.56 20.94 7.11
C TYR A 243 4.62 21.77 6.36
N VAL A 244 5.55 21.08 5.72
CA VAL A 244 6.62 21.71 4.94
C VAL A 244 6.17 22.11 3.54
N GLY A 245 5.05 21.57 3.04
CA GLY A 245 4.50 21.90 1.74
C GLY A 245 3.24 21.10 1.41
N LEU A 246 2.64 21.48 0.26
CA LEU A 246 1.49 20.79 -0.34
C LEU A 246 1.89 20.27 -1.71
N VAL A 247 1.51 19.05 -2.02
CA VAL A 247 1.66 18.44 -3.35
C VAL A 247 0.26 18.29 -3.96
N GLU A 248 0.08 18.75 -5.18
CA GLU A 248 -1.12 18.49 -5.98
C GLU A 248 -0.87 17.29 -6.89
N VAL A 249 -1.78 16.30 -6.83
CA VAL A 249 -1.71 15.05 -7.58
C VAL A 249 -3.05 14.72 -8.22
#